data_9b79c3d2cdb684d98d72bf33998dbfee
#
_entry.id   9b79c3d2cdb684d98d72bf33998dbfee
#
_cell.length_a   1.000
_cell.length_b   1.000
_cell.length_c   1.000
_cell.angle_alpha   90.00
_cell.angle_beta   90.00
_cell.angle_gamma   90.00
#
_symmetry.space_group_name_H-M   'P 1'
#
loop_
_entity.id
_entity.type
_entity.pdbx_description
1 polymer ?
#
loop_
_entity_poly.entity_id
_entity_poly.type
_entity_poly.pdbx_seq_one_letter_code
_entity_poly.pdbx_strand_id
1 'polypeptide(L)'
;MKKWLISMMAVATLLLAGSALADGSITLSPDGSTSTDASVRIDGQTVTIAQAGTYQIAGTLGDGALIVECSENAKITLVMGGVNIKNTTGAAIQIATADDVTIELAEGTTNVLQSGEEVDIAAATEGEEASGGALQSKVDLKIKGKGSLNVLGYLNNGIHCTKDLKIKNGNISVTALGHGIKGKNSVTVSGGTVTVTSGKDGITSDETENEEKGFVTIEDGEIIIT
;
A
#
# COMPACT_ATOMS: atom_id res chain seq x y z
N MET A 1 4.33 -42.70 26.53
CA MET A 1 3.30 -41.64 26.54
C MET A 1 3.95 -40.35 26.11
N LYS A 2 3.76 -39.97 24.81
CA LYS A 2 4.31 -38.71 24.27
C LYS A 2 3.27 -37.61 24.52
N LYS A 3 3.63 -36.62 25.35
CA LYS A 3 2.82 -35.40 25.55
C LYS A 3 3.00 -34.49 24.35
N TRP A 4 1.94 -34.27 23.60
CA TRP A 4 1.85 -33.22 22.57
C TRP A 4 1.62 -31.88 23.28
N LEU A 5 2.59 -30.99 23.19
CA LEU A 5 2.44 -29.58 23.56
C LEU A 5 1.77 -28.89 22.35
N ILE A 6 0.48 -28.59 22.47
CA ILE A 6 -0.22 -27.69 21.56
C ILE A 6 0.20 -26.28 21.96
N SER A 7 1.05 -25.65 21.13
CA SER A 7 1.37 -24.23 21.26
C SER A 7 0.14 -23.43 20.82
N MET A 8 -0.63 -22.91 21.76
CA MET A 8 -1.66 -21.92 21.50
C MET A 8 -0.96 -20.59 21.21
N MET A 9 -0.80 -20.24 19.93
CA MET A 9 -0.48 -18.88 19.53
C MET A 9 -1.70 -18.01 19.87
N ALA A 10 -1.54 -17.16 20.88
CA ALA A 10 -2.52 -16.14 21.21
C ALA A 10 -2.53 -15.10 20.08
N VAL A 11 -3.57 -15.11 19.25
CA VAL A 11 -3.88 -14.01 18.34
C VAL A 11 -4.29 -12.84 19.22
N ALA A 12 -3.41 -11.86 19.38
CA ALA A 12 -3.74 -10.61 20.04
C ALA A 12 -4.68 -9.83 19.11
N THR A 13 -5.98 -9.94 19.33
CA THR A 13 -6.97 -9.03 18.74
C THR A 13 -6.79 -7.66 19.36
N LEU A 14 -6.11 -6.77 18.64
CA LEU A 14 -6.02 -5.37 19.00
C LEU A 14 -7.39 -4.71 18.77
N LEU A 15 -8.15 -4.53 19.83
CA LEU A 15 -9.38 -3.76 19.81
C LEU A 15 -9.02 -2.27 19.66
N LEU A 16 -9.06 -1.78 18.44
CA LEU A 16 -8.96 -0.34 18.15
C LEU A 16 -10.28 0.32 18.52
N ALA A 17 -10.27 1.09 19.62
CA ALA A 17 -11.40 1.93 19.99
C ALA A 17 -11.54 3.09 18.99
N GLY A 18 -12.66 3.15 18.25
CA GLY A 18 -13.13 4.37 17.59
C GLY A 18 -13.18 4.37 16.06
N SER A 19 -12.95 3.26 15.34
CA SER A 19 -13.19 3.18 13.90
C SER A 19 -14.56 2.59 13.60
N ALA A 20 -15.20 3.04 12.51
CA ALA A 20 -16.39 2.41 11.97
C ALA A 20 -16.18 0.87 11.92
N LEU A 21 -17.24 0.11 12.18
CA LEU A 21 -17.18 -1.35 12.12
C LEU A 21 -16.63 -1.75 10.75
N ALA A 22 -15.54 -2.50 10.74
CA ALA A 22 -15.00 -3.05 9.51
C ALA A 22 -15.97 -4.09 8.96
N ASP A 23 -16.18 -4.07 7.65
CA ASP A 23 -17.02 -5.07 6.99
C ASP A 23 -16.31 -6.44 6.96
N GLY A 24 -14.97 -6.43 7.00
CA GLY A 24 -14.15 -7.64 7.05
C GLY A 24 -12.84 -7.46 7.81
N SER A 25 -12.31 -8.57 8.31
CA SER A 25 -10.97 -8.67 8.88
C SER A 25 -10.16 -9.69 8.07
N ILE A 26 -8.97 -9.29 7.64
CA ILE A 26 -8.04 -10.12 6.86
C ILE A 26 -6.77 -10.29 7.68
N THR A 27 -6.42 -11.53 7.98
CA THR A 27 -5.15 -11.88 8.58
C THR A 27 -4.26 -12.50 7.51
N LEU A 28 -3.18 -11.80 7.17
CA LEU A 28 -2.19 -12.27 6.20
C LEU A 28 -1.22 -13.24 6.85
N SER A 29 -0.94 -14.35 6.19
CA SER A 29 0.03 -15.35 6.65
C SER A 29 0.64 -16.11 5.47
N PRO A 30 1.97 -16.36 5.48
CA PRO A 30 2.63 -17.21 4.48
C PRO A 30 2.09 -18.64 4.47
N ASP A 31 1.64 -19.13 5.63
CA ASP A 31 1.12 -20.49 5.81
C ASP A 31 -0.38 -20.62 5.49
N GLY A 32 -1.04 -19.53 5.15
CA GLY A 32 -2.46 -19.46 4.80
C GLY A 32 -3.14 -18.25 5.45
N SER A 33 -3.49 -17.28 4.62
CA SER A 33 -4.27 -16.12 5.04
C SER A 33 -5.71 -16.50 5.37
N THR A 34 -6.40 -15.67 6.16
CA THR A 34 -7.81 -15.88 6.53
C THR A 34 -8.59 -14.58 6.41
N SER A 35 -9.89 -14.68 6.15
CA SER A 35 -10.81 -13.55 6.15
C SER A 35 -12.12 -13.91 6.85
N THR A 36 -12.72 -12.93 7.52
CA THR A 36 -14.09 -13.03 8.04
C THR A 36 -15.15 -12.70 6.99
N ASP A 37 -14.75 -12.11 5.87
CA ASP A 37 -15.62 -11.79 4.74
C ASP A 37 -15.46 -12.86 3.65
N ALA A 38 -16.57 -13.50 3.29
CA ALA A 38 -16.61 -14.55 2.28
C ALA A 38 -16.37 -14.06 0.84
N SER A 39 -16.45 -12.76 0.58
CA SER A 39 -16.13 -12.16 -0.72
C SER A 39 -14.62 -12.01 -0.97
N VAL A 40 -13.80 -12.11 0.07
CA VAL A 40 -12.35 -12.12 -0.05
C VAL A 40 -11.88 -13.47 -0.56
N ARG A 41 -11.22 -13.48 -1.70
CA ARG A 41 -10.64 -14.68 -2.31
C ARG A 41 -9.18 -14.83 -1.87
N ILE A 42 -8.80 -16.02 -1.48
CA ILE A 42 -7.43 -16.35 -1.06
C ILE A 42 -6.93 -17.50 -1.93
N ASP A 43 -5.85 -17.25 -2.64
CA ASP A 43 -5.17 -18.25 -3.48
C ASP A 43 -3.65 -18.20 -3.17
N GLY A 44 -3.19 -19.16 -2.40
CA GLY A 44 -1.82 -19.16 -1.86
C GLY A 44 -1.54 -17.89 -1.06
N GLN A 45 -0.54 -17.11 -1.48
CA GLN A 45 -0.20 -15.82 -0.89
C GLN A 45 -0.84 -14.62 -1.64
N THR A 46 -1.80 -14.87 -2.51
CA THR A 46 -2.59 -13.80 -3.15
C THR A 46 -3.93 -13.65 -2.44
N VAL A 47 -4.21 -12.46 -1.95
CA VAL A 47 -5.47 -12.11 -1.29
C VAL A 47 -6.19 -11.06 -2.13
N THR A 48 -7.41 -11.38 -2.59
CA THR A 48 -8.20 -10.48 -3.46
C THR A 48 -9.47 -10.02 -2.76
N ILE A 49 -9.63 -8.71 -2.62
CA ILE A 49 -10.85 -8.05 -2.15
C ILE A 49 -11.73 -7.77 -3.37
N ALA A 50 -12.95 -8.31 -3.37
CA ALA A 50 -13.85 -8.26 -4.52
C ALA A 50 -15.15 -7.46 -4.28
N GLN A 51 -15.36 -6.89 -3.09
CA GLN A 51 -16.54 -6.09 -2.76
C GLN A 51 -16.17 -4.78 -2.05
N ALA A 52 -17.09 -3.79 -2.15
CA ALA A 52 -17.01 -2.56 -1.41
C ALA A 52 -17.02 -2.81 0.10
N GLY A 53 -16.30 -1.98 0.86
CA GLY A 53 -16.32 -2.10 2.31
C GLY A 53 -15.06 -1.58 2.99
N THR A 54 -15.02 -1.79 4.30
CA THR A 54 -13.87 -1.49 5.15
C THR A 54 -13.24 -2.77 5.64
N TYR A 55 -11.97 -2.97 5.33
CA TYR A 55 -11.23 -4.18 5.67
C TYR A 55 -10.09 -3.86 6.64
N GLN A 56 -10.12 -4.47 7.82
CA GLN A 56 -8.98 -4.43 8.73
C GLN A 56 -7.97 -5.49 8.33
N ILE A 57 -6.74 -5.09 8.08
CA ILE A 57 -5.72 -5.97 7.50
C ILE A 57 -4.48 -5.93 8.39
N ALA A 58 -3.99 -7.11 8.77
CA ALA A 58 -2.76 -7.27 9.53
C ALA A 58 -2.05 -8.55 9.12
N GLY A 59 -0.74 -8.63 9.42
CA GLY A 59 0.06 -9.84 9.18
C GLY A 59 1.00 -9.73 8.00
N THR A 60 1.50 -10.87 7.52
CA THR A 60 2.64 -10.91 6.59
C THR A 60 2.35 -11.82 5.39
N LEU A 61 2.75 -11.38 4.19
CA LEU A 61 2.94 -12.21 3.01
C LEU A 61 4.42 -12.19 2.64
N GLY A 62 5.06 -13.37 2.60
CA GLY A 62 6.50 -13.49 2.32
C GLY A 62 6.86 -13.30 0.86
N ASP A 63 5.99 -13.73 -0.05
CA ASP A 63 6.07 -13.48 -1.50
C ASP A 63 4.65 -13.57 -2.07
N GLY A 64 3.91 -12.47 -2.03
CA GLY A 64 2.49 -12.44 -2.39
C GLY A 64 1.95 -11.05 -2.60
N ALA A 65 0.65 -10.94 -2.80
CA ALA A 65 -0.01 -9.68 -3.09
C ALA A 65 -1.37 -9.54 -2.43
N LEU A 66 -1.72 -8.29 -2.08
CA LEU A 66 -3.09 -7.88 -1.80
C LEU A 66 -3.64 -7.18 -3.04
N ILE A 67 -4.72 -7.70 -3.60
CA ILE A 67 -5.36 -7.17 -4.81
C ILE A 67 -6.73 -6.61 -4.46
N VAL A 68 -7.06 -5.41 -4.96
CA VAL A 68 -8.41 -4.85 -4.96
C VAL A 68 -8.95 -4.91 -6.38
N GLU A 69 -9.98 -5.73 -6.57
CA GLU A 69 -10.65 -5.95 -7.86
C GLU A 69 -12.16 -5.96 -7.64
N CYS A 70 -12.74 -4.78 -7.54
CA CYS A 70 -14.15 -4.56 -7.22
C CYS A 70 -14.89 -3.97 -8.40
N SER A 71 -16.21 -3.77 -8.25
CA SER A 71 -16.99 -2.99 -9.23
C SER A 71 -16.50 -1.53 -9.29
N GLU A 72 -16.66 -0.88 -10.45
CA GLU A 72 -16.20 0.51 -10.71
C GLU A 72 -16.85 1.57 -9.82
N ASN A 73 -17.92 1.25 -9.10
CA ASN A 73 -18.58 2.13 -8.13
C ASN A 73 -18.28 1.74 -6.68
N ALA A 74 -17.37 0.80 -6.45
CA ALA A 74 -17.02 0.33 -5.12
C ALA A 74 -16.10 1.31 -4.40
N LYS A 75 -16.44 1.66 -3.15
CA LYS A 75 -15.55 2.41 -2.24
C LYS A 75 -14.95 1.46 -1.23
N ILE A 76 -13.64 1.49 -1.14
CA ILE A 76 -12.86 0.57 -0.32
C ILE A 76 -12.04 1.35 0.70
N THR A 77 -12.03 0.89 1.94
CA THR A 77 -11.08 1.35 2.95
C THR A 77 -10.25 0.17 3.44
N LEU A 78 -8.94 0.24 3.25
CA LEU A 78 -7.95 -0.70 3.76
C LEU A 78 -7.35 -0.13 5.05
N VAL A 79 -7.78 -0.62 6.21
CA VAL A 79 -7.22 -0.22 7.51
C VAL A 79 -6.02 -1.12 7.80
N MET A 80 -4.83 -0.56 7.65
CA MET A 80 -3.57 -1.29 7.76
C MET A 80 -3.07 -1.28 9.21
N GLY A 81 -3.12 -2.45 9.85
CA GLY A 81 -2.81 -2.67 11.27
C GLY A 81 -1.54 -3.50 11.50
N GLY A 82 -0.42 -3.16 10.87
CA GLY A 82 0.82 -3.92 10.92
C GLY A 82 0.91 -4.93 9.79
N VAL A 83 0.77 -4.45 8.56
CA VAL A 83 0.88 -5.23 7.32
C VAL A 83 2.33 -5.28 6.87
N ASN A 84 2.82 -6.45 6.47
CA ASN A 84 4.11 -6.62 5.83
C ASN A 84 3.94 -7.52 4.60
N ILE A 85 4.01 -6.93 3.41
CA ILE A 85 3.86 -7.65 2.14
C ILE A 85 5.10 -7.44 1.30
N LYS A 86 5.76 -8.54 0.93
CA LYS A 86 6.79 -8.60 -0.10
C LYS A 86 6.20 -9.30 -1.32
N ASN A 87 6.50 -8.79 -2.52
CA ASN A 87 6.23 -9.44 -3.79
C ASN A 87 7.47 -9.30 -4.67
N THR A 88 8.13 -10.40 -4.93
CA THR A 88 9.41 -10.40 -5.67
C THR A 88 9.25 -10.07 -7.16
N THR A 89 8.05 -10.22 -7.73
CA THR A 89 7.79 -10.09 -9.17
C THR A 89 6.77 -9.01 -9.54
N GLY A 90 6.17 -8.34 -8.55
CA GLY A 90 5.12 -7.35 -8.81
C GLY A 90 4.85 -6.43 -7.64
N ALA A 91 3.69 -5.77 -7.67
CA ALA A 91 3.23 -4.91 -6.60
C ALA A 91 2.85 -5.71 -5.33
N ALA A 92 3.23 -5.23 -4.15
CA ALA A 92 2.76 -5.75 -2.88
C ALA A 92 1.25 -5.49 -2.69
N ILE A 93 0.79 -4.28 -3.06
CA ILE A 93 -0.64 -3.97 -3.17
C ILE A 93 -0.95 -3.50 -4.58
N GLN A 94 -1.93 -4.14 -5.22
CA GLN A 94 -2.43 -3.78 -6.54
C GLN A 94 -3.92 -3.42 -6.48
N ILE A 95 -4.25 -2.17 -6.75
CA ILE A 95 -5.62 -1.70 -6.87
C ILE A 95 -5.95 -1.63 -8.37
N ALA A 96 -6.69 -2.65 -8.85
CA ALA A 96 -7.00 -2.81 -10.27
C ALA A 96 -8.28 -2.07 -10.68
N THR A 97 -9.35 -2.24 -9.89
CA THR A 97 -10.68 -1.67 -10.16
C THR A 97 -11.41 -1.34 -8.86
N ALA A 98 -11.93 -0.13 -8.77
CA ALA A 98 -12.85 0.41 -7.75
C ALA A 98 -13.30 1.81 -8.22
N ASP A 99 -14.10 2.53 -7.43
CA ASP A 99 -14.34 3.97 -7.59
C ASP A 99 -13.23 4.77 -6.89
N ASP A 100 -13.04 4.52 -5.59
CA ASP A 100 -12.11 5.22 -4.70
C ASP A 100 -11.53 4.22 -3.68
N VAL A 101 -10.23 4.27 -3.46
CA VAL A 101 -9.60 3.45 -2.42
C VAL A 101 -8.88 4.34 -1.40
N THR A 102 -9.21 4.12 -0.14
CA THR A 102 -8.53 4.76 0.99
C THR A 102 -7.66 3.73 1.72
N ILE A 103 -6.39 4.01 1.87
CA ILE A 103 -5.49 3.33 2.82
C ILE A 103 -5.47 4.14 4.11
N GLU A 104 -5.91 3.52 5.20
CA GLU A 104 -5.88 4.10 6.55
C GLU A 104 -4.80 3.41 7.39
N LEU A 105 -3.78 4.17 7.78
CA LEU A 105 -2.68 3.70 8.60
C LEU A 105 -3.11 3.74 10.07
N ALA A 106 -3.35 2.60 10.68
CA ALA A 106 -3.77 2.50 12.06
C ALA A 106 -2.71 3.08 13.02
N GLU A 107 -3.15 3.85 13.99
CA GLU A 107 -2.26 4.52 14.95
C GLU A 107 -1.37 3.51 15.70
N GLY A 108 -0.09 3.83 15.84
CA GLY A 108 0.90 2.98 16.52
C GLY A 108 1.35 1.75 15.74
N THR A 109 0.95 1.62 14.46
CA THR A 109 1.38 0.51 13.62
C THR A 109 2.42 0.95 12.59
N THR A 110 3.25 -0.02 12.18
CA THR A 110 4.17 0.12 11.05
C THR A 110 3.78 -0.88 9.98
N ASN A 111 3.62 -0.41 8.75
CA ASN A 111 3.25 -1.20 7.59
C ASN A 111 4.40 -1.17 6.58
N VAL A 112 4.68 -2.30 5.93
CA VAL A 112 5.77 -2.43 4.95
C VAL A 112 5.21 -3.03 3.67
N LEU A 113 5.51 -2.38 2.54
CA LEU A 113 5.18 -2.86 1.20
C LEU A 113 6.46 -2.90 0.37
N GLN A 114 6.82 -4.05 -0.16
CA GLN A 114 8.03 -4.23 -0.95
C GLN A 114 7.72 -4.88 -2.29
N SER A 115 8.25 -4.33 -3.37
CA SER A 115 8.33 -4.96 -4.69
C SER A 115 9.78 -5.26 -5.04
N GLY A 116 10.03 -6.48 -5.51
CA GLY A 116 11.39 -6.92 -5.85
C GLY A 116 12.24 -7.32 -4.65
N GLU A 117 13.47 -7.73 -4.95
CA GLU A 117 14.53 -7.96 -3.97
C GLU A 117 15.23 -6.64 -3.66
N GLU A 118 15.78 -6.53 -2.45
CA GLU A 118 16.51 -5.33 -2.03
C GLU A 118 17.72 -5.07 -2.94
N VAL A 119 17.85 -3.83 -3.39
CA VAL A 119 18.96 -3.36 -4.22
C VAL A 119 19.49 -2.03 -3.68
N ASP A 120 20.76 -1.76 -3.94
CA ASP A 120 21.35 -0.45 -3.66
C ASP A 120 20.90 0.57 -4.71
N ILE A 121 20.02 1.48 -4.32
CA ILE A 121 19.48 2.50 -5.20
C ILE A 121 20.60 3.40 -5.79
N ALA A 122 21.60 3.73 -4.99
CA ALA A 122 22.70 4.60 -5.44
C ALA A 122 23.65 3.91 -6.43
N ALA A 123 23.72 2.59 -6.42
CA ALA A 123 24.55 1.79 -7.31
C ALA A 123 23.77 1.23 -8.51
N ALA A 124 22.45 1.35 -8.53
CA ALA A 124 21.62 0.82 -9.60
C ALA A 124 21.84 1.61 -10.90
N THR A 125 22.14 0.88 -11.98
CA THR A 125 22.12 1.45 -13.33
C THR A 125 20.67 1.50 -13.83
N GLU A 126 20.34 2.51 -14.64
CA GLU A 126 19.04 2.58 -15.30
C GLU A 126 18.76 1.29 -16.07
N GLY A 127 17.80 0.53 -15.60
CA GLY A 127 17.29 -0.67 -16.27
C GLY A 127 16.07 -0.34 -17.13
N GLU A 128 15.58 -1.33 -17.88
CA GLU A 128 14.30 -1.20 -18.59
C GLU A 128 13.20 -0.83 -17.59
N GLU A 129 12.38 0.17 -17.94
CA GLU A 129 11.30 0.64 -17.08
C GLU A 129 10.23 -0.44 -16.90
N ALA A 130 10.32 -1.20 -15.82
CA ALA A 130 9.17 -1.97 -15.37
C ALA A 130 8.04 -0.99 -15.02
N SER A 131 6.86 -1.19 -15.55
CA SER A 131 5.71 -0.35 -15.22
C SER A 131 5.17 -0.74 -13.83
N GLY A 132 4.85 0.25 -12.99
CA GLY A 132 4.18 0.01 -11.71
C GLY A 132 4.95 0.50 -10.49
N GLY A 133 4.47 0.12 -9.31
CA GLY A 133 5.04 0.46 -8.01
C GLY A 133 4.79 -0.63 -6.98
N ALA A 134 5.48 -0.58 -5.83
CA ALA A 134 5.21 -1.48 -4.72
C ALA A 134 3.77 -1.31 -4.20
N LEU A 135 3.26 -0.08 -4.20
CA LEU A 135 1.85 0.25 -4.10
C LEU A 135 1.37 0.80 -5.45
N GLN A 136 0.56 0.00 -6.14
CA GLN A 136 0.05 0.33 -7.48
C GLN A 136 -1.44 0.58 -7.44
N SER A 137 -1.90 1.72 -7.99
CA SER A 137 -3.33 2.01 -8.14
C SER A 137 -3.68 2.46 -9.57
N LYS A 138 -4.79 1.91 -10.11
CA LYS A 138 -5.42 2.37 -11.35
C LYS A 138 -6.61 3.29 -11.13
N VAL A 139 -6.93 3.57 -9.88
CA VAL A 139 -8.06 4.42 -9.47
C VAL A 139 -7.57 5.47 -8.47
N ASP A 140 -8.42 6.41 -8.11
CA ASP A 140 -8.09 7.41 -7.10
C ASP A 140 -7.66 6.77 -5.80
N LEU A 141 -6.53 7.22 -5.27
CA LEU A 141 -5.92 6.68 -4.06
C LEU A 141 -5.75 7.76 -3.01
N LYS A 142 -6.25 7.48 -1.81
CA LYS A 142 -6.06 8.31 -0.64
C LYS A 142 -5.29 7.55 0.45
N ILE A 143 -4.27 8.17 1.01
CA ILE A 143 -3.54 7.66 2.18
C ILE A 143 -3.78 8.61 3.34
N LYS A 144 -4.18 8.07 4.49
CA LYS A 144 -4.43 8.82 5.72
C LYS A 144 -4.11 7.96 6.96
N GLY A 145 -4.22 8.54 8.13
CA GLY A 145 -4.04 7.85 9.41
C GLY A 145 -2.82 8.37 10.17
N LYS A 146 -2.54 7.81 11.33
CA LYS A 146 -1.42 8.24 12.20
C LYS A 146 -0.33 7.19 12.32
N GLY A 147 -0.48 6.05 11.66
CA GLY A 147 0.53 4.99 11.59
C GLY A 147 1.65 5.32 10.61
N SER A 148 2.57 4.37 10.44
CA SER A 148 3.70 4.45 9.52
C SER A 148 3.51 3.52 8.33
N LEU A 149 4.01 3.95 7.15
CA LEU A 149 4.05 3.19 5.92
C LEU A 149 5.44 3.29 5.30
N ASN A 150 6.13 2.14 5.20
CA ASN A 150 7.39 2.01 4.49
C ASN A 150 7.13 1.34 3.15
N VAL A 151 7.48 2.00 2.06
CA VAL A 151 7.30 1.50 0.70
C VAL A 151 8.67 1.33 0.05
N LEU A 152 8.95 0.11 -0.40
CA LEU A 152 10.23 -0.30 -0.99
C LEU A 152 9.99 -0.75 -2.43
N GLY A 153 10.23 0.16 -3.38
CA GLY A 153 9.99 -0.02 -4.81
C GLY A 153 11.24 -0.49 -5.55
N TYR A 154 11.72 -1.69 -5.26
CA TYR A 154 12.96 -2.23 -5.87
C TYR A 154 12.80 -2.75 -7.29
N LEU A 155 11.58 -2.84 -7.82
CA LEU A 155 11.36 -3.11 -9.25
C LEU A 155 11.27 -1.84 -10.08
N ASN A 156 10.70 -0.74 -9.54
CA ASN A 156 10.58 0.57 -10.18
C ASN A 156 10.10 1.62 -9.17
N ASN A 157 8.82 2.08 -9.27
CA ASN A 157 8.31 3.14 -8.41
C ASN A 157 7.97 2.62 -7.00
N GLY A 158 7.98 3.51 -6.03
CA GLY A 158 7.46 3.22 -4.71
C GLY A 158 5.92 3.18 -4.72
N ILE A 159 5.30 4.35 -4.81
CA ILE A 159 3.85 4.51 -4.94
C ILE A 159 3.53 5.01 -6.34
N HIS A 160 2.70 4.28 -7.08
CA HIS A 160 2.26 4.67 -8.41
C HIS A 160 0.73 4.65 -8.52
N CYS A 161 0.13 5.80 -8.79
CA CYS A 161 -1.29 5.96 -9.07
C CYS A 161 -1.51 6.51 -10.48
N THR A 162 -2.34 5.85 -11.29
CA THR A 162 -2.66 6.32 -12.65
C THR A 162 -3.78 7.36 -12.68
N LYS A 163 -4.24 7.80 -11.52
CA LYS A 163 -5.27 8.83 -11.30
C LYS A 163 -4.77 9.86 -10.28
N ASP A 164 -5.66 10.34 -9.42
CA ASP A 164 -5.31 11.27 -8.35
C ASP A 164 -4.78 10.54 -7.13
N LEU A 165 -3.65 11.00 -6.61
CA LEU A 165 -3.06 10.51 -5.36
C LEU A 165 -3.11 11.59 -4.29
N LYS A 166 -3.74 11.29 -3.14
CA LYS A 166 -3.86 12.21 -2.01
C LYS A 166 -3.26 11.61 -0.74
N ILE A 167 -2.24 12.28 -0.19
CA ILE A 167 -1.65 11.97 1.11
C ILE A 167 -2.15 13.02 2.10
N LYS A 168 -2.98 12.60 3.06
CA LYS A 168 -3.57 13.53 4.04
C LYS A 168 -2.76 13.63 5.31
N ASN A 169 -2.15 12.54 5.75
CA ASN A 169 -1.29 12.45 6.92
C ASN A 169 -0.66 11.05 7.01
N GLY A 170 0.10 10.80 8.06
CA GLY A 170 0.86 9.58 8.30
C GLY A 170 2.36 9.83 8.29
N ASN A 171 3.12 8.82 8.69
CA ASN A 171 4.58 8.84 8.56
C ASN A 171 4.95 7.89 7.41
N ILE A 172 5.25 8.45 6.25
CA ILE A 172 5.43 7.71 5.01
C ILE A 172 6.90 7.78 4.60
N SER A 173 7.55 6.63 4.47
CA SER A 173 8.90 6.50 3.95
C SER A 173 8.86 5.70 2.66
N VAL A 174 9.46 6.24 1.60
CA VAL A 174 9.51 5.60 0.29
C VAL A 174 10.96 5.49 -0.17
N THR A 175 11.35 4.28 -0.56
CA THR A 175 12.64 4.02 -1.22
C THR A 175 12.34 3.34 -2.56
N ALA A 176 12.81 3.88 -3.68
CA ALA A 176 12.44 3.39 -5.00
C ALA A 176 13.57 3.51 -6.03
N LEU A 177 13.69 2.53 -6.94
CA LEU A 177 14.57 2.60 -8.11
C LEU A 177 14.10 3.65 -9.12
N GLY A 178 12.80 3.73 -9.35
CA GLY A 178 12.16 4.71 -10.21
C GLY A 178 11.77 5.96 -9.44
N HIS A 179 10.57 6.47 -9.72
CA HIS A 179 10.01 7.60 -8.96
C HIS A 179 9.56 7.13 -7.56
N GLY A 180 9.77 7.97 -6.57
CA GLY A 180 9.30 7.66 -5.22
C GLY A 180 7.77 7.59 -5.15
N ILE A 181 7.12 8.72 -5.45
CA ILE A 181 5.66 8.90 -5.42
C ILE A 181 5.22 9.50 -6.76
N LYS A 182 4.41 8.75 -7.50
CA LYS A 182 3.91 9.17 -8.81
C LYS A 182 2.39 9.09 -8.87
N GLY A 183 1.76 10.22 -9.21
CA GLY A 183 0.34 10.29 -9.52
C GLY A 183 0.14 10.84 -10.92
N LYS A 184 -0.48 10.10 -11.86
CA LYS A 184 -0.60 10.59 -13.24
C LYS A 184 -1.38 11.90 -13.32
N ASN A 185 -2.57 11.94 -12.75
CA ASN A 185 -3.40 13.15 -12.81
C ASN A 185 -2.90 14.22 -11.84
N SER A 186 -2.65 13.84 -10.59
CA SER A 186 -2.13 14.76 -9.58
C SER A 186 -1.54 14.02 -8.38
N VAL A 187 -0.67 14.70 -7.66
CA VAL A 187 -0.26 14.33 -6.29
C VAL A 187 -0.55 15.49 -5.37
N THR A 188 -1.34 15.27 -4.33
CA THR A 188 -1.62 16.27 -3.28
C THR A 188 -1.14 15.73 -1.93
N VAL A 189 -0.29 16.50 -1.23
CA VAL A 189 0.11 16.24 0.15
C VAL A 189 -0.46 17.34 1.03
N SER A 190 -1.34 16.98 1.96
CA SER A 190 -2.01 17.94 2.86
C SER A 190 -1.65 17.72 4.32
N GLY A 191 -0.63 16.94 4.62
CA GLY A 191 -0.08 16.77 5.97
C GLY A 191 0.73 15.50 6.14
N GLY A 192 1.27 15.30 7.33
CA GLY A 192 2.13 14.16 7.68
C GLY A 192 3.61 14.41 7.42
N THR A 193 4.41 13.37 7.59
CA THR A 193 5.84 13.36 7.25
C THR A 193 6.05 12.41 6.09
N VAL A 194 6.64 12.88 5.00
CA VAL A 194 6.93 12.11 3.79
C VAL A 194 8.41 12.19 3.50
N THR A 195 9.11 11.06 3.65
CA THR A 195 10.54 10.93 3.32
C THR A 195 10.68 10.06 2.08
N VAL A 196 11.40 10.54 1.07
CA VAL A 196 11.58 9.84 -0.19
C VAL A 196 13.06 9.75 -0.55
N THR A 197 13.51 8.54 -0.86
CA THR A 197 14.81 8.27 -1.52
C THR A 197 14.50 7.57 -2.83
N SER A 198 14.88 8.13 -3.96
CA SER A 198 14.52 7.60 -5.28
C SER A 198 15.61 7.78 -6.32
N GLY A 199 15.68 6.84 -7.26
CA GLY A 199 16.60 6.92 -8.41
C GLY A 199 16.15 7.93 -9.47
N LYS A 200 14.86 8.31 -9.47
CA LYS A 200 14.26 9.35 -10.33
C LYS A 200 13.64 10.44 -9.46
N ASP A 201 12.53 11.05 -9.91
CA ASP A 201 11.87 12.11 -9.14
C ASP A 201 11.34 11.59 -7.80
N GLY A 202 11.51 12.38 -6.74
CA GLY A 202 10.94 12.06 -5.43
C GLY A 202 9.41 12.02 -5.46
N ILE A 203 8.80 13.12 -5.94
CA ILE A 203 7.34 13.23 -6.10
C ILE A 203 7.09 13.84 -7.48
N THR A 204 6.24 13.19 -8.29
CA THR A 204 5.97 13.63 -9.66
C THR A 204 4.54 13.40 -10.11
N SER A 205 4.13 14.16 -11.11
CA SER A 205 2.90 13.98 -11.88
C SER A 205 3.21 14.17 -13.35
N ASP A 206 2.68 13.31 -14.23
CA ASP A 206 3.08 13.24 -15.64
C ASP A 206 1.95 13.33 -16.65
N GLU A 207 0.76 13.79 -16.25
CA GLU A 207 -0.29 14.12 -17.22
C GLU A 207 0.08 15.40 -17.97
N THR A 208 0.14 15.31 -19.29
CA THR A 208 0.55 16.43 -20.17
C THR A 208 -0.51 16.86 -21.16
N GLU A 209 -1.58 16.08 -21.31
CA GLU A 209 -2.63 16.34 -22.30
C GLU A 209 -3.80 17.16 -21.73
N ASN A 210 -3.95 17.17 -20.41
CA ASN A 210 -5.02 17.88 -19.71
C ASN A 210 -4.43 18.98 -18.81
N GLU A 211 -4.66 20.24 -19.17
CA GLU A 211 -4.14 21.42 -18.45
C GLU A 211 -4.65 21.55 -16.99
N GLU A 212 -5.74 20.84 -16.64
CA GLU A 212 -6.28 20.80 -15.28
C GLU A 212 -5.63 19.70 -14.42
N LYS A 213 -4.66 18.97 -14.97
CA LYS A 213 -3.96 17.85 -14.34
C LYS A 213 -2.44 18.01 -14.49
N GLY A 214 -1.69 17.02 -14.05
CA GLY A 214 -0.23 17.04 -14.19
C GLY A 214 0.45 17.92 -13.14
N PHE A 215 -0.11 18.05 -11.93
CA PHE A 215 0.46 18.92 -10.90
C PHE A 215 0.75 18.18 -9.58
N VAL A 216 1.72 18.69 -8.86
CA VAL A 216 2.05 18.31 -7.48
C VAL A 216 1.72 19.49 -6.58
N THR A 217 0.85 19.28 -5.59
CA THR A 217 0.46 20.29 -4.60
C THR A 217 0.88 19.84 -3.22
N ILE A 218 1.63 20.68 -2.50
CA ILE A 218 1.96 20.47 -1.09
C ILE A 218 1.27 21.59 -0.31
N GLU A 219 0.24 21.22 0.44
CA GLU A 219 -0.57 22.16 1.24
C GLU A 219 -0.03 22.29 2.65
N ASP A 220 0.47 21.17 3.22
CA ASP A 220 1.00 21.08 4.58
C ASP A 220 1.84 19.80 4.74
N GLY A 221 2.61 19.69 5.82
CA GLY A 221 3.43 18.53 6.17
C GLY A 221 4.92 18.77 6.02
N GLU A 222 5.69 17.75 6.41
CA GLU A 222 7.15 17.74 6.26
C GLU A 222 7.55 16.81 5.11
N ILE A 223 8.23 17.35 4.10
CA ILE A 223 8.66 16.60 2.92
C ILE A 223 10.18 16.61 2.84
N ILE A 224 10.79 15.43 2.82
CA ILE A 224 12.24 15.24 2.70
C ILE A 224 12.49 14.35 1.49
N ILE A 225 13.25 14.85 0.51
CA ILE A 225 13.62 14.11 -0.72
C ILE A 225 15.15 14.07 -0.81
N THR A 226 15.67 12.86 -1.01
CA THR A 226 17.12 12.60 -1.14
C THR A 226 17.42 11.74 -2.35
#